data_352de226260ed74c3d18f5ea1d3e8356
#
_entry.id   352de226260ed74c3d18f5ea1d3e8356
#
_cell.length_a   1.000
_cell.length_b   1.000
_cell.length_c   1.000
_cell.angle_alpha   90.00
_cell.angle_beta   90.00
_cell.angle_gamma   90.00
#
_symmetry.space_group_name_H-M   'P 1'
#
loop_
_entity.id
_entity.type
_entity.pdbx_description
1 polymer ?
#
loop_
_entity_poly.entity_id
_entity_poly.type
_entity_poly.pdbx_seq_one_letter_code
_entity_poly.pdbx_strand_id
1 'polypeptide(L)'
;MKKFGSIICSALLLLGLTVGSSAVANGAQPSMTVTFIDCDQGDSILVESNGHRMLVDGCKAVHAQAVEDCLRSKSISTLDYVVASHPDEDHIGGLPLIYNRFQVNYSYYSPYKTNTKCYKNYLSAIKSEPGSKAANPTADTRFQVGGTTVQVLSDGTGAENANDASLVLKVQCGNRSLLLTGDISSTVEQSLVNSGTDLQTDILKVAHHGSAGSSSAPFLAEAAPKYAAISVGAGNSYGHPTAQVLQRLQAVKAKIYRTDQMGTIQMQVQNGGIQATTQKGSTAVCKHTTTKKVTKTTPASFNGDGCAQTSAVCAACGYTKVTSAAKIAKVSAPKLAKTVYTYNGKVQKPSVTVKDSTGKRLKAGADYTVNYPKGRKAVGRYGVQVKLKGKYKGSRTVYFTVKPKGTSISKVTGGKKKITVTWKKQTAQTTGYQIQYSTSSNFKNAKTVTVSKNSTTKKATTGLKNGKKYYVRVRTYKTVKAGHKSTKYYSNWSKSKKTGSAKKSAPKGNTVYVSPTGKKYHYIKSCAGKHPIKTTLKEAKKNHTPCKKCAM
;
A
#
# COMPACT_ATOMS: atom_id res chain seq x y z
N MET A 1 -65.53 -16.65 66.53
CA MET A 1 -66.39 -15.50 66.88
C MET A 1 -66.51 -14.69 65.58
N LYS A 2 -67.64 -14.84 64.89
CA LYS A 2 -68.76 -13.88 64.74
C LYS A 2 -68.27 -12.47 64.34
N LYS A 3 -68.62 -11.90 63.17
CA LYS A 3 -69.96 -11.46 62.70
C LYS A 3 -69.84 -11.03 61.23
N PHE A 4 -70.62 -11.44 60.26
CA PHE A 4 -71.91 -10.90 59.80
C PHE A 4 -71.91 -9.43 59.34
N GLY A 5 -72.35 -9.25 58.13
CA GLY A 5 -73.17 -8.19 57.60
C GLY A 5 -72.67 -7.61 56.29
N SER A 6 -73.34 -7.42 55.29
CA SER A 6 -74.69 -7.23 54.91
C SER A 6 -74.74 -7.06 53.36
N ILE A 7 -75.71 -7.63 52.73
CA ILE A 7 -76.03 -7.52 51.30
C ILE A 7 -76.73 -6.19 51.08
N ILE A 8 -76.29 -5.38 50.10
CA ILE A 8 -77.15 -4.32 49.52
C ILE A 8 -77.17 -4.59 47.99
N CYS A 9 -78.38 -4.93 47.58
CA CYS A 9 -78.76 -5.11 46.19
C CYS A 9 -79.01 -3.73 45.57
N SER A 10 -78.31 -3.32 44.55
CA SER A 10 -78.65 -2.15 43.73
C SER A 10 -78.81 -2.55 42.28
N ALA A 11 -80.01 -2.43 41.81
CA ALA A 11 -80.37 -2.60 40.44
C ALA A 11 -79.62 -1.59 39.52
N LEU A 12 -78.91 -2.05 38.56
CA LEU A 12 -78.35 -1.19 37.50
C LEU A 12 -79.18 -1.41 36.23
N LEU A 13 -79.74 -0.33 35.76
CA LEU A 13 -80.37 -0.16 34.46
C LEU A 13 -79.38 -0.51 33.38
N LEU A 14 -79.66 -1.48 32.50
CA LEU A 14 -78.98 -1.71 31.24
C LEU A 14 -79.39 -0.59 30.25
N LEU A 15 -78.58 0.44 30.08
CA LEU A 15 -78.55 1.24 28.84
C LEU A 15 -77.75 0.50 27.79
N GLY A 16 -78.43 0.02 26.78
CA GLY A 16 -77.75 -0.56 25.55
C GLY A 16 -77.00 0.54 24.79
N LEU A 17 -75.69 0.56 24.96
CA LEU A 17 -74.78 1.27 24.05
C LEU A 17 -74.53 0.31 22.88
N THR A 18 -75.14 0.61 21.73
CA THR A 18 -74.75 0.06 20.47
C THR A 18 -73.33 0.59 20.18
N VAL A 19 -72.33 -0.24 20.44
CA VAL A 19 -70.97 0.00 19.91
C VAL A 19 -71.04 -0.13 18.40
N GLY A 20 -71.16 1.02 17.75
CA GLY A 20 -70.96 1.08 16.30
C GLY A 20 -69.55 0.55 16.00
N SER A 21 -69.45 -0.56 15.30
CA SER A 21 -68.23 -1.06 14.71
C SER A 21 -67.70 0.02 13.77
N SER A 22 -66.80 0.87 14.31
CA SER A 22 -65.98 1.70 13.45
C SER A 22 -65.21 0.74 12.56
N ALA A 23 -65.66 0.63 11.32
CA ALA A 23 -64.87 0.01 10.28
C ALA A 23 -63.49 0.68 10.31
N VAL A 24 -62.48 -0.03 10.82
CA VAL A 24 -61.09 0.37 10.64
C VAL A 24 -60.93 0.51 9.14
N ALA A 25 -60.88 1.75 8.66
CA ALA A 25 -60.53 2.01 7.28
C ALA A 25 -59.26 1.22 7.01
N ASN A 26 -59.36 0.20 6.15
CA ASN A 26 -58.22 -0.53 5.68
C ASN A 26 -57.28 0.49 5.05
N GLY A 27 -56.35 1.05 5.83
CA GLY A 27 -55.33 1.96 5.34
C GLY A 27 -54.63 1.28 4.17
N ALA A 28 -54.74 1.88 3.01
CA ALA A 28 -54.10 1.35 1.83
C ALA A 28 -52.63 1.05 2.19
N GLN A 29 -52.20 -0.22 2.00
CA GLN A 29 -50.82 -0.60 2.28
C GLN A 29 -49.89 0.33 1.53
N PRO A 30 -48.80 0.81 2.14
CA PRO A 30 -47.86 1.70 1.46
C PRO A 30 -47.34 1.05 0.19
N SER A 31 -47.40 1.82 -0.89
CA SER A 31 -46.92 1.39 -2.19
C SER A 31 -45.79 2.33 -2.64
N MET A 32 -44.82 1.75 -3.35
CA MET A 32 -43.70 2.50 -3.92
C MET A 32 -43.40 1.96 -5.32
N THR A 33 -43.19 2.87 -6.26
CA THR A 33 -42.66 2.54 -7.58
C THR A 33 -41.29 3.18 -7.73
N VAL A 34 -40.28 2.37 -8.04
CA VAL A 34 -38.92 2.82 -8.32
C VAL A 34 -38.63 2.63 -9.80
N THR A 35 -38.26 3.69 -10.48
CA THR A 35 -37.92 3.65 -11.92
C THR A 35 -36.45 4.03 -12.08
N PHE A 36 -35.61 3.06 -12.49
CA PHE A 36 -34.22 3.29 -12.91
C PHE A 36 -34.26 3.63 -14.39
N ILE A 37 -34.07 4.89 -14.72
CA ILE A 37 -34.24 5.40 -16.08
C ILE A 37 -33.00 5.05 -16.92
N ASP A 38 -33.22 4.44 -18.10
CA ASP A 38 -32.15 4.22 -19.08
C ASP A 38 -31.76 5.55 -19.71
N CYS A 39 -30.69 6.13 -19.24
CA CYS A 39 -30.12 7.37 -19.74
C CYS A 39 -28.64 7.18 -20.16
N ASP A 40 -28.31 6.00 -20.73
CA ASP A 40 -26.95 5.58 -21.06
C ASP A 40 -26.07 5.49 -19.82
N GLN A 41 -24.87 6.07 -19.82
CA GLN A 41 -23.96 6.04 -18.67
C GLN A 41 -24.30 7.17 -17.70
N GLY A 42 -24.80 6.80 -16.52
CA GLY A 42 -25.16 7.71 -15.45
C GLY A 42 -26.37 7.22 -14.64
N ASP A 43 -26.74 7.97 -13.62
CA ASP A 43 -27.88 7.68 -12.77
C ASP A 43 -29.02 8.67 -12.97
N SER A 44 -30.23 8.14 -13.03
CA SER A 44 -31.45 8.89 -12.80
C SER A 44 -32.53 7.94 -12.30
N ILE A 45 -33.02 8.17 -11.09
CA ILE A 45 -33.89 7.23 -10.38
C ILE A 45 -35.10 7.99 -9.84
N LEU A 46 -36.28 7.61 -10.33
CA LEU A 46 -37.54 8.18 -9.86
C LEU A 46 -38.17 7.26 -8.81
N VAL A 47 -38.49 7.80 -7.64
CA VAL A 47 -39.26 7.14 -6.59
C VAL A 47 -40.61 7.81 -6.47
N GLU A 48 -41.68 7.03 -6.64
CA GLU A 48 -43.06 7.49 -6.58
C GLU A 48 -43.79 6.73 -5.46
N SER A 49 -44.52 7.46 -4.61
CA SER A 49 -45.36 6.86 -3.57
C SER A 49 -46.56 7.77 -3.24
N ASN A 50 -47.76 7.22 -3.33
CA ASN A 50 -49.01 7.91 -2.99
C ASN A 50 -49.13 9.33 -3.63
N GLY A 51 -48.76 9.48 -4.90
CA GLY A 51 -48.83 10.74 -5.60
C GLY A 51 -47.62 11.69 -5.39
N HIS A 52 -46.73 11.37 -4.48
CA HIS A 52 -45.50 12.14 -4.21
C HIS A 52 -44.31 11.54 -4.98
N ARG A 53 -43.32 12.37 -5.28
CA ARG A 53 -42.22 12.02 -6.20
C ARG A 53 -40.88 12.57 -5.73
N MET A 54 -39.87 11.69 -5.78
CA MET A 54 -38.46 12.06 -5.58
C MET A 54 -37.66 11.60 -6.78
N LEU A 55 -36.92 12.51 -7.41
CA LEU A 55 -35.93 12.18 -8.42
C LEU A 55 -34.53 12.22 -7.79
N VAL A 56 -33.80 11.12 -7.89
CA VAL A 56 -32.41 11.04 -7.46
C VAL A 56 -31.53 11.00 -8.72
N ASP A 57 -30.68 11.99 -8.87
CA ASP A 57 -29.80 12.24 -10.00
C ASP A 57 -30.55 12.49 -11.33
N GLY A 58 -29.87 13.04 -12.30
CA GLY A 58 -30.45 13.44 -13.58
C GLY A 58 -29.57 13.11 -14.77
N CYS A 59 -28.66 12.17 -14.65
CA CYS A 59 -27.71 11.70 -15.67
C CYS A 59 -26.84 12.81 -16.30
N LYS A 60 -26.20 12.49 -17.44
CA LYS A 60 -25.45 13.48 -18.23
C LYS A 60 -26.37 14.45 -18.96
N ALA A 61 -25.91 15.67 -19.14
CA ALA A 61 -26.68 16.71 -19.87
C ALA A 61 -27.12 16.27 -21.26
N VAL A 62 -26.30 15.52 -21.99
CA VAL A 62 -26.61 15.03 -23.34
C VAL A 62 -27.70 13.95 -23.38
N HIS A 63 -28.00 13.32 -22.24
CA HIS A 63 -29.04 12.29 -22.12
C HIS A 63 -30.23 12.73 -21.24
N ALA A 64 -30.23 13.98 -20.78
CA ALA A 64 -31.28 14.53 -19.92
C ALA A 64 -32.71 14.43 -20.52
N GLN A 65 -32.82 14.40 -21.84
CA GLN A 65 -34.09 14.26 -22.54
C GLN A 65 -34.79 12.93 -22.17
N ALA A 66 -34.05 11.85 -21.99
CA ALA A 66 -34.62 10.57 -21.58
C ALA A 66 -35.29 10.66 -20.19
N VAL A 67 -34.72 11.46 -19.28
CA VAL A 67 -35.29 11.71 -17.96
C VAL A 67 -36.57 12.54 -18.09
N GLU A 68 -36.52 13.65 -18.87
CA GLU A 68 -37.69 14.48 -19.16
C GLU A 68 -38.83 13.68 -19.78
N ASP A 69 -38.53 12.84 -20.77
CA ASP A 69 -39.53 11.99 -21.45
C ASP A 69 -40.18 11.00 -20.50
N CYS A 70 -39.36 10.39 -19.62
CA CYS A 70 -39.87 9.48 -18.57
C CYS A 70 -40.84 10.19 -17.62
N LEU A 71 -40.48 11.38 -17.12
CA LEU A 71 -41.33 12.17 -16.23
C LEU A 71 -42.62 12.61 -16.91
N ARG A 72 -42.54 13.09 -18.15
CA ARG A 72 -43.71 13.48 -18.93
C ARG A 72 -44.63 12.32 -19.27
N SER A 73 -44.10 11.17 -19.60
CA SER A 73 -44.88 9.95 -19.86
C SER A 73 -45.76 9.53 -18.67
N LYS A 74 -45.33 9.93 -17.47
CA LYS A 74 -46.06 9.69 -16.20
C LYS A 74 -46.92 10.90 -15.80
N SER A 75 -47.09 11.91 -16.65
CA SER A 75 -47.83 13.17 -16.40
C SER A 75 -47.34 13.89 -15.14
N ILE A 76 -46.04 13.84 -14.87
CA ILE A 76 -45.41 14.55 -13.76
C ILE A 76 -45.17 16.00 -14.16
N SER A 77 -45.57 16.95 -13.32
CA SER A 77 -45.29 18.38 -13.45
C SER A 77 -44.50 18.92 -12.25
N THR A 78 -44.60 18.22 -11.10
CA THR A 78 -43.97 18.65 -9.86
C THR A 78 -43.19 17.47 -9.25
N LEU A 79 -41.99 17.75 -8.76
CA LEU A 79 -41.17 16.86 -7.97
C LEU A 79 -41.11 17.41 -6.54
N ASP A 80 -41.51 16.58 -5.56
CA ASP A 80 -41.42 16.97 -4.15
C ASP A 80 -39.95 17.12 -3.75
N TYR A 81 -39.11 16.20 -4.22
CA TYR A 81 -37.67 16.22 -3.98
C TYR A 81 -36.88 15.96 -5.27
N VAL A 82 -35.82 16.72 -5.44
CA VAL A 82 -34.70 16.37 -6.29
C VAL A 82 -33.47 16.16 -5.40
N VAL A 83 -32.84 15.01 -5.51
CA VAL A 83 -31.65 14.68 -4.73
C VAL A 83 -30.50 14.48 -5.69
N ALA A 84 -29.41 15.24 -5.53
CA ALA A 84 -28.15 15.01 -6.23
C ALA A 84 -27.20 14.26 -5.32
N SER A 85 -26.89 13.01 -5.66
CA SER A 85 -26.05 12.15 -4.84
C SER A 85 -24.64 12.73 -4.65
N HIS A 86 -24.01 13.15 -5.74
CA HIS A 86 -22.69 13.77 -5.78
C HIS A 86 -22.49 14.61 -7.06
N PRO A 87 -21.45 15.47 -7.14
CA PRO A 87 -21.35 16.50 -8.19
C PRO A 87 -20.78 16.05 -9.53
N ASP A 88 -20.68 14.74 -9.84
CA ASP A 88 -20.15 14.27 -11.11
C ASP A 88 -21.18 14.43 -12.24
N GLU A 89 -20.70 14.63 -13.47
CA GLU A 89 -21.52 15.00 -14.63
C GLU A 89 -22.61 13.97 -14.95
N ASP A 90 -22.31 12.71 -14.78
CA ASP A 90 -23.24 11.61 -15.07
C ASP A 90 -24.32 11.40 -13.97
N HIS A 91 -24.33 12.29 -12.98
CA HIS A 91 -25.37 12.38 -11.94
C HIS A 91 -26.11 13.72 -11.98
N ILE A 92 -25.39 14.84 -12.07
CA ILE A 92 -26.04 16.16 -12.02
C ILE A 92 -26.19 16.87 -13.36
N GLY A 93 -25.57 16.33 -14.42
CA GLY A 93 -25.48 17.03 -15.72
C GLY A 93 -26.83 17.38 -16.34
N GLY A 94 -27.81 16.51 -16.20
CA GLY A 94 -29.15 16.73 -16.75
C GLY A 94 -30.10 17.48 -15.81
N LEU A 95 -29.78 17.62 -14.53
CA LEU A 95 -30.66 18.30 -13.56
C LEU A 95 -31.02 19.74 -13.93
N PRO A 96 -30.12 20.55 -14.54
CA PRO A 96 -30.52 21.88 -15.01
C PRO A 96 -31.71 21.88 -15.99
N LEU A 97 -31.84 20.88 -16.86
CA LEU A 97 -33.01 20.72 -17.72
C LEU A 97 -34.25 20.40 -16.87
N ILE A 98 -34.12 19.54 -15.87
CA ILE A 98 -35.25 19.16 -15.02
C ILE A 98 -35.77 20.37 -14.24
N TYR A 99 -34.90 21.17 -13.58
CA TYR A 99 -35.29 22.42 -12.92
C TYR A 99 -35.95 23.42 -13.85
N ASN A 100 -35.57 23.45 -15.09
CA ASN A 100 -36.17 24.36 -16.10
C ASN A 100 -37.53 23.89 -16.62
N ARG A 101 -37.90 22.62 -16.40
CA ARG A 101 -39.10 21.99 -17.01
C ARG A 101 -40.14 21.54 -16.01
N PHE A 102 -39.74 21.34 -14.75
CA PHE A 102 -40.57 20.81 -13.67
C PHE A 102 -40.45 21.69 -12.44
N GLN A 103 -41.52 21.85 -11.70
CA GLN A 103 -41.49 22.50 -10.40
C GLN A 103 -40.80 21.58 -9.40
N VAL A 104 -39.85 22.09 -8.57
CA VAL A 104 -39.13 21.34 -7.54
C VAL A 104 -39.33 22.00 -6.20
N ASN A 105 -39.91 21.27 -5.23
CA ASN A 105 -40.21 21.80 -3.90
C ASN A 105 -38.96 21.78 -2.98
N TYR A 106 -38.20 20.68 -3.00
CA TYR A 106 -36.99 20.52 -2.17
C TYR A 106 -35.83 20.01 -3.02
N SER A 107 -34.66 20.58 -2.79
CA SER A 107 -33.41 20.22 -3.46
C SER A 107 -32.38 19.80 -2.43
N TYR A 108 -32.09 18.49 -2.35
CA TYR A 108 -31.05 17.95 -1.49
C TYR A 108 -29.82 17.60 -2.31
N TYR A 109 -28.62 17.90 -1.81
CA TYR A 109 -27.39 17.62 -2.54
C TYR A 109 -26.19 17.44 -1.60
N SER A 110 -25.20 16.72 -2.07
CA SER A 110 -23.92 16.50 -1.36
C SER A 110 -23.24 17.83 -1.01
N PRO A 111 -22.64 17.97 0.17
CA PRO A 111 -21.88 19.16 0.57
C PRO A 111 -20.56 19.32 -0.19
N TYR A 112 -20.12 18.32 -0.97
CA TYR A 112 -18.87 18.32 -1.69
C TYR A 112 -18.89 19.36 -2.84
N LYS A 113 -17.87 20.20 -2.87
CA LYS A 113 -17.78 21.31 -3.83
C LYS A 113 -16.73 21.03 -4.89
N THR A 114 -17.09 21.26 -6.16
CA THR A 114 -16.16 21.20 -7.29
C THR A 114 -16.14 22.51 -8.07
N ASN A 115 -15.13 22.68 -8.92
CA ASN A 115 -15.03 23.85 -9.80
C ASN A 115 -15.50 23.57 -11.24
N THR A 116 -16.13 22.40 -11.50
CA THR A 116 -16.59 22.01 -12.83
C THR A 116 -17.70 22.95 -13.33
N LYS A 117 -17.76 23.11 -14.67
CA LYS A 117 -18.84 23.86 -15.30
C LYS A 117 -20.21 23.21 -15.01
N CYS A 118 -20.26 21.90 -15.03
CA CYS A 118 -21.45 21.11 -14.73
C CYS A 118 -22.02 21.47 -13.35
N TYR A 119 -21.18 21.42 -12.31
CA TYR A 119 -21.60 21.74 -10.94
C TYR A 119 -22.07 23.20 -10.80
N LYS A 120 -21.39 24.16 -11.45
CA LYS A 120 -21.80 25.56 -11.44
C LYS A 120 -23.16 25.75 -12.11
N ASN A 121 -23.41 25.08 -13.23
CA ASN A 121 -24.69 25.11 -13.93
C ASN A 121 -25.82 24.53 -13.05
N TYR A 122 -25.53 23.40 -12.37
CA TYR A 122 -26.47 22.77 -11.44
C TYR A 122 -26.83 23.69 -10.28
N LEU A 123 -25.85 24.29 -9.61
CA LEU A 123 -26.10 25.23 -8.51
C LEU A 123 -26.87 26.49 -8.98
N SER A 124 -26.60 26.95 -10.21
CA SER A 124 -27.37 28.06 -10.81
C SER A 124 -28.83 27.66 -11.04
N ALA A 125 -29.09 26.45 -11.51
CA ALA A 125 -30.45 25.94 -11.72
C ALA A 125 -31.24 25.87 -10.41
N ILE A 126 -30.67 25.30 -9.35
CA ILE A 126 -31.27 25.28 -8.00
C ILE A 126 -31.62 26.69 -7.53
N LYS A 127 -30.67 27.63 -7.67
CA LYS A 127 -30.85 29.01 -7.22
C LYS A 127 -31.96 29.75 -8.00
N SER A 128 -32.17 29.34 -9.24
CA SER A 128 -33.18 29.96 -10.11
C SER A 128 -34.58 29.34 -9.98
N GLU A 129 -34.71 28.23 -9.22
CA GLU A 129 -35.98 27.54 -9.03
C GLU A 129 -36.87 28.29 -8.02
N PRO A 130 -38.02 28.82 -8.42
CA PRO A 130 -38.87 29.63 -7.56
C PRO A 130 -39.47 28.77 -6.43
N GLY A 131 -39.26 29.18 -5.17
CA GLY A 131 -39.85 28.54 -3.99
C GLY A 131 -39.18 27.24 -3.57
N SER A 132 -38.18 26.73 -4.27
CA SER A 132 -37.46 25.51 -3.86
C SER A 132 -36.63 25.77 -2.61
N LYS A 133 -36.70 24.81 -1.67
CA LYS A 133 -35.83 24.79 -0.47
C LYS A 133 -34.64 23.89 -0.73
N ALA A 134 -33.45 24.49 -0.80
CA ALA A 134 -32.21 23.78 -1.05
C ALA A 134 -31.39 23.57 0.23
N ALA A 135 -30.87 22.35 0.45
CA ALA A 135 -30.08 22.01 1.64
C ALA A 135 -29.09 20.87 1.38
N ASN A 136 -28.05 20.83 2.18
CA ASN A 136 -27.20 19.65 2.33
C ASN A 136 -27.72 18.85 3.52
N PRO A 137 -28.41 17.72 3.33
CA PRO A 137 -28.92 16.93 4.43
C PRO A 137 -27.75 16.27 5.16
N THR A 138 -27.83 16.21 6.48
CA THR A 138 -26.86 15.48 7.31
C THR A 138 -27.23 14.00 7.44
N ALA A 139 -26.28 13.17 7.83
CA ALA A 139 -26.56 11.79 8.21
C ALA A 139 -27.71 11.74 9.24
N ASP A 140 -28.53 10.70 9.18
CA ASP A 140 -29.76 10.51 9.94
C ASP A 140 -30.91 11.49 9.62
N THR A 141 -30.74 12.44 8.71
CA THR A 141 -31.87 13.24 8.20
C THR A 141 -32.96 12.30 7.65
N ARG A 142 -34.21 12.52 8.07
CA ARG A 142 -35.39 11.76 7.63
C ARG A 142 -36.42 12.68 7.01
N PHE A 143 -37.02 12.24 5.91
CA PHE A 143 -38.11 12.95 5.27
C PHE A 143 -39.09 11.96 4.60
N GLN A 144 -40.27 12.46 4.22
CA GLN A 144 -41.33 11.65 3.64
C GLN A 144 -41.48 11.90 2.15
N VAL A 145 -41.65 10.81 1.39
CA VAL A 145 -42.11 10.86 0.02
C VAL A 145 -43.40 10.02 -0.05
N GLY A 146 -44.51 10.70 0.11
CA GLY A 146 -45.82 10.02 0.24
C GLY A 146 -45.88 9.02 1.38
N GLY A 147 -46.12 7.76 1.05
CA GLY A 147 -46.17 6.66 2.03
C GLY A 147 -44.81 6.04 2.36
N THR A 148 -43.70 6.65 1.94
CA THR A 148 -42.34 6.14 2.21
C THR A 148 -41.54 7.07 3.10
N THR A 149 -40.69 6.53 3.95
CA THR A 149 -39.72 7.29 4.74
C THR A 149 -38.35 7.16 4.08
N VAL A 150 -37.69 8.28 3.84
CA VAL A 150 -36.30 8.34 3.34
C VAL A 150 -35.38 8.72 4.48
N GLN A 151 -34.31 7.98 4.67
CA GLN A 151 -33.25 8.26 5.64
C GLN A 151 -31.92 8.43 4.91
N VAL A 152 -31.17 9.46 5.25
CA VAL A 152 -29.79 9.67 4.80
C VAL A 152 -28.87 8.84 5.69
N LEU A 153 -28.18 7.85 5.10
CA LEU A 153 -27.24 6.98 5.81
C LEU A 153 -25.80 7.52 5.77
N SER A 154 -25.46 8.24 4.70
CA SER A 154 -24.19 8.97 4.54
C SER A 154 -24.48 10.29 3.84
N ASP A 155 -23.92 11.36 4.35
CA ASP A 155 -24.08 12.73 3.82
C ASP A 155 -22.86 13.20 3.00
N GLY A 156 -21.84 12.36 2.87
CA GLY A 156 -20.61 12.67 2.13
C GLY A 156 -19.68 13.66 2.84
N THR A 157 -19.96 14.03 4.09
CA THR A 157 -19.09 14.94 4.86
C THR A 157 -17.73 14.31 5.09
N GLY A 158 -16.65 15.08 4.82
CA GLY A 158 -15.28 14.64 4.99
C GLY A 158 -14.74 13.74 3.86
N ALA A 159 -15.50 13.53 2.78
CA ALA A 159 -15.04 12.73 1.65
C ALA A 159 -13.85 13.40 0.92
N GLU A 160 -12.87 12.57 0.52
CA GLU A 160 -11.67 13.04 -0.19
C GLU A 160 -11.89 13.22 -1.70
N ASN A 161 -12.95 12.62 -2.26
CA ASN A 161 -13.30 12.69 -3.68
C ASN A 161 -14.81 12.78 -3.88
N ALA A 162 -15.23 13.14 -5.10
CA ALA A 162 -16.64 13.36 -5.42
C ALA A 162 -17.49 12.11 -5.25
N ASN A 163 -17.01 10.94 -5.68
CA ASN A 163 -17.77 9.69 -5.59
C ASN A 163 -18.07 9.30 -4.14
N ASP A 164 -17.06 9.37 -3.26
CA ASP A 164 -17.22 9.04 -1.84
C ASP A 164 -18.07 10.07 -1.08
N ALA A 165 -18.28 11.23 -1.68
CA ALA A 165 -19.19 12.26 -1.18
C ALA A 165 -20.67 11.99 -1.55
N SER A 166 -21.01 10.84 -2.11
CA SER A 166 -22.38 10.49 -2.46
C SER A 166 -23.28 10.43 -1.23
N LEU A 167 -24.46 11.07 -1.35
CA LEU A 167 -25.56 10.83 -0.42
C LEU A 167 -26.03 9.39 -0.55
N VAL A 168 -25.98 8.62 0.54
CA VAL A 168 -26.54 7.27 0.62
C VAL A 168 -27.90 7.33 1.25
N LEU A 169 -28.94 6.88 0.53
CA LEU A 169 -30.32 6.98 0.97
C LEU A 169 -30.93 5.61 1.15
N LYS A 170 -31.60 5.39 2.29
CA LYS A 170 -32.50 4.25 2.52
C LYS A 170 -33.93 4.71 2.45
N VAL A 171 -34.71 4.13 1.53
CA VAL A 171 -36.14 4.40 1.36
C VAL A 171 -36.92 3.22 1.91
N GLN A 172 -37.74 3.44 2.93
CA GLN A 172 -38.58 2.43 3.56
C GLN A 172 -40.03 2.55 3.12
N CYS A 173 -40.59 1.47 2.60
CA CYS A 173 -42.00 1.35 2.20
C CYS A 173 -42.62 0.14 2.88
N GLY A 174 -43.33 0.36 3.98
CA GLY A 174 -43.81 -0.73 4.83
C GLY A 174 -42.68 -1.63 5.30
N ASN A 175 -42.73 -2.92 4.94
CA ASN A 175 -41.68 -3.89 5.26
C ASN A 175 -40.67 -4.09 4.13
N ARG A 176 -40.66 -3.24 3.11
CA ARG A 176 -39.75 -3.27 1.95
C ARG A 176 -38.87 -2.05 1.92
N SER A 177 -37.66 -2.21 1.41
CA SER A 177 -36.70 -1.12 1.35
C SER A 177 -35.94 -1.06 0.04
N LEU A 178 -35.50 0.16 -0.27
CA LEU A 178 -34.61 0.49 -1.38
C LEU A 178 -33.37 1.20 -0.80
N LEU A 179 -32.20 0.78 -1.23
CA LEU A 179 -30.94 1.43 -0.88
C LEU A 179 -30.32 2.05 -2.14
N LEU A 180 -30.13 3.38 -2.11
CA LEU A 180 -29.50 4.19 -3.17
C LEU A 180 -28.12 4.61 -2.67
N THR A 181 -27.09 4.20 -3.38
CA THR A 181 -25.70 4.31 -2.93
C THR A 181 -24.88 5.36 -3.68
N GLY A 182 -25.46 5.99 -4.72
CA GLY A 182 -24.65 6.82 -5.64
C GLY A 182 -23.43 6.02 -6.12
N ASP A 183 -22.27 6.65 -6.00
CA ASP A 183 -21.00 6.09 -6.51
C ASP A 183 -19.95 5.83 -5.41
N ILE A 184 -20.40 5.59 -4.17
CA ILE A 184 -19.50 5.30 -3.05
C ILE A 184 -18.51 4.17 -3.37
N SER A 185 -17.29 4.34 -2.90
CA SER A 185 -16.27 3.29 -2.96
C SER A 185 -16.41 2.27 -1.81
N SER A 186 -15.68 1.16 -1.93
CA SER A 186 -15.57 0.16 -0.86
C SER A 186 -15.06 0.73 0.48
N THR A 187 -14.43 1.90 0.50
CA THR A 187 -14.02 2.59 1.73
C THR A 187 -15.23 3.11 2.50
N VAL A 188 -16.14 3.81 1.82
CA VAL A 188 -17.38 4.30 2.45
C VAL A 188 -18.29 3.14 2.82
N GLU A 189 -18.41 2.13 1.96
CA GLU A 189 -19.15 0.89 2.25
C GLU A 189 -18.66 0.24 3.56
N GLN A 190 -17.33 0.13 3.73
CA GLN A 190 -16.75 -0.45 4.95
C GLN A 190 -17.03 0.40 6.18
N SER A 191 -17.05 1.73 6.04
CA SER A 191 -17.42 2.63 7.14
C SER A 191 -18.87 2.42 7.57
N LEU A 192 -19.79 2.29 6.61
CA LEU A 192 -21.21 2.00 6.89
C LEU A 192 -21.40 0.64 7.56
N VAL A 193 -20.67 -0.39 7.14
CA VAL A 193 -20.69 -1.71 7.79
C VAL A 193 -20.14 -1.62 9.22
N ASN A 194 -19.00 -0.95 9.40
CA ASN A 194 -18.35 -0.84 10.71
C ASN A 194 -19.15 -0.01 11.73
N SER A 195 -19.94 0.96 11.26
CA SER A 195 -20.82 1.77 12.14
C SER A 195 -22.07 1.03 12.63
N GLY A 196 -22.32 -0.18 12.13
CA GLY A 196 -23.53 -0.93 12.45
C GLY A 196 -24.81 -0.34 11.84
N THR A 197 -24.67 0.50 10.81
CA THR A 197 -25.81 1.07 10.08
C THR A 197 -26.67 -0.05 9.49
N ASP A 198 -27.97 0.04 9.63
CA ASP A 198 -28.90 -0.92 9.02
C ASP A 198 -28.90 -0.77 7.49
N LEU A 199 -28.17 -1.67 6.82
CA LEU A 199 -28.01 -1.72 5.37
C LEU A 199 -28.96 -2.70 4.68
N GLN A 200 -29.67 -3.55 5.44
CA GLN A 200 -30.57 -4.54 4.85
C GLN A 200 -31.54 -3.88 3.88
N THR A 201 -31.65 -4.44 2.67
CA THR A 201 -32.50 -3.87 1.63
C THR A 201 -33.08 -4.95 0.70
N ASP A 202 -34.29 -4.71 0.19
CA ASP A 202 -34.86 -5.57 -0.85
C ASP A 202 -34.33 -5.17 -2.24
N ILE A 203 -34.22 -3.86 -2.50
CA ILE A 203 -33.78 -3.31 -3.78
C ILE A 203 -32.49 -2.50 -3.55
N LEU A 204 -31.44 -2.82 -4.27
CA LEU A 204 -30.17 -2.09 -4.25
C LEU A 204 -29.91 -1.40 -5.58
N LYS A 205 -29.67 -0.08 -5.59
CA LYS A 205 -28.94 0.57 -6.66
C LYS A 205 -27.46 0.23 -6.47
N VAL A 206 -26.90 -0.48 -7.41
CA VAL A 206 -25.49 -0.91 -7.36
C VAL A 206 -24.58 0.29 -7.48
N ALA A 207 -23.66 0.45 -6.55
CA ALA A 207 -22.77 1.60 -6.49
C ALA A 207 -21.87 1.71 -7.72
N HIS A 208 -21.66 2.96 -8.16
CA HIS A 208 -20.70 3.34 -9.19
C HIS A 208 -20.85 2.51 -10.48
N HIS A 209 -22.09 2.34 -10.95
CA HIS A 209 -22.46 1.62 -12.16
C HIS A 209 -21.88 0.19 -12.26
N GLY A 210 -21.50 -0.40 -11.10
CA GLY A 210 -20.85 -1.70 -11.05
C GLY A 210 -19.32 -1.67 -11.21
N SER A 211 -18.68 -0.58 -10.79
CA SER A 211 -17.20 -0.45 -10.70
C SER A 211 -16.61 -1.51 -9.78
N ALA A 212 -15.42 -2.03 -10.11
CA ALA A 212 -14.71 -3.01 -9.28
C ALA A 212 -14.36 -2.50 -7.87
N GLY A 213 -14.23 -1.18 -7.71
CA GLY A 213 -13.92 -0.50 -6.46
C GLY A 213 -15.09 -0.34 -5.50
N SER A 214 -16.29 -0.76 -5.92
CA SER A 214 -17.54 -0.61 -5.17
C SER A 214 -18.28 -1.95 -5.04
N SER A 215 -19.38 -1.98 -4.32
CA SER A 215 -20.20 -3.17 -4.05
C SER A 215 -19.34 -4.33 -3.52
N SER A 216 -18.64 -4.07 -2.43
CA SER A 216 -17.75 -5.00 -1.76
C SER A 216 -18.50 -6.21 -1.19
N ALA A 217 -17.81 -7.33 -1.00
CA ALA A 217 -18.46 -8.53 -0.46
C ALA A 217 -19.01 -8.34 0.97
N PRO A 218 -18.30 -7.65 1.91
CA PRO A 218 -18.87 -7.35 3.22
C PRO A 218 -20.13 -6.49 3.14
N PHE A 219 -20.12 -5.41 2.36
CA PHE A 219 -21.27 -4.54 2.17
C PHE A 219 -22.48 -5.30 1.59
N LEU A 220 -22.26 -6.12 0.56
CA LEU A 220 -23.34 -6.91 -0.04
C LEU A 220 -23.88 -8.00 0.89
N ALA A 221 -23.05 -8.53 1.79
CA ALA A 221 -23.49 -9.49 2.81
C ALA A 221 -24.44 -8.83 3.82
N GLU A 222 -24.13 -7.61 4.28
CA GLU A 222 -24.98 -6.83 5.18
C GLU A 222 -26.24 -6.32 4.47
N ALA A 223 -26.12 -5.79 3.24
CA ALA A 223 -27.26 -5.28 2.48
C ALA A 223 -28.21 -6.41 2.03
N ALA A 224 -27.71 -7.59 1.80
CA ALA A 224 -28.45 -8.81 1.40
C ALA A 224 -29.59 -8.57 0.38
N PRO A 225 -29.35 -7.85 -0.74
CA PRO A 225 -30.41 -7.42 -1.63
C PRO A 225 -31.05 -8.60 -2.38
N LYS A 226 -32.37 -8.56 -2.54
CA LYS A 226 -33.10 -9.49 -3.42
C LYS A 226 -33.02 -9.07 -4.89
N TYR A 227 -33.00 -7.78 -5.14
CA TYR A 227 -32.95 -7.16 -6.45
C TYR A 227 -31.77 -6.16 -6.49
N ALA A 228 -30.98 -6.21 -7.53
CA ALA A 228 -29.87 -5.30 -7.75
C ALA A 228 -30.04 -4.61 -9.12
N ALA A 229 -30.25 -3.30 -9.11
CA ALA A 229 -30.36 -2.49 -10.30
C ALA A 229 -29.02 -1.82 -10.60
N ILE A 230 -28.55 -1.93 -11.83
CA ILE A 230 -27.32 -1.30 -12.32
C ILE A 230 -27.70 -0.33 -13.43
N SER A 231 -27.63 0.96 -13.15
CA SER A 231 -27.70 1.99 -14.18
C SER A 231 -26.35 2.08 -14.88
N VAL A 232 -26.31 1.81 -16.17
CA VAL A 232 -25.05 1.73 -16.93
C VAL A 232 -25.32 1.79 -18.42
N GLY A 233 -24.45 2.45 -19.17
CA GLY A 233 -24.56 2.56 -20.63
C GLY A 233 -24.05 1.36 -21.39
N ALA A 234 -24.69 1.05 -22.52
CA ALA A 234 -24.25 -0.02 -23.41
C ALA A 234 -22.90 0.33 -24.06
N GLY A 235 -21.92 -0.58 -23.95
CA GLY A 235 -20.60 -0.39 -24.55
C GLY A 235 -19.76 0.73 -23.90
N ASN A 236 -20.08 1.11 -22.65
CA ASN A 236 -19.35 2.15 -21.94
C ASN A 236 -17.82 1.87 -21.87
N SER A 237 -17.03 2.91 -21.95
CA SER A 237 -15.56 2.83 -21.96
C SER A 237 -14.93 2.43 -20.62
N TYR A 238 -15.69 2.45 -19.53
CA TYR A 238 -15.23 2.10 -18.17
C TYR A 238 -15.18 0.59 -17.95
N GLY A 239 -15.84 -0.20 -18.81
CA GLY A 239 -15.97 -1.64 -18.63
C GLY A 239 -16.90 -2.04 -17.47
N HIS A 240 -17.85 -1.17 -17.13
CA HIS A 240 -18.89 -1.41 -16.14
C HIS A 240 -20.12 -2.13 -16.76
N PRO A 241 -20.85 -2.93 -15.97
CA PRO A 241 -20.45 -3.45 -14.69
C PRO A 241 -19.30 -4.46 -14.83
N THR A 242 -18.38 -4.46 -13.87
CA THR A 242 -17.27 -5.40 -13.91
C THR A 242 -17.70 -6.81 -13.55
N ALA A 243 -17.02 -7.83 -14.11
CA ALA A 243 -17.29 -9.22 -13.78
C ALA A 243 -17.22 -9.51 -12.27
N GLN A 244 -16.34 -8.79 -11.54
CA GLN A 244 -16.20 -8.95 -10.10
C GLN A 244 -17.46 -8.53 -9.34
N VAL A 245 -18.08 -7.41 -9.71
CA VAL A 245 -19.33 -6.96 -9.09
C VAL A 245 -20.47 -7.91 -9.40
N LEU A 246 -20.60 -8.34 -10.65
CA LEU A 246 -21.62 -9.32 -11.02
C LEU A 246 -21.48 -10.63 -10.24
N GLN A 247 -20.25 -11.12 -10.03
CA GLN A 247 -19.99 -12.31 -9.21
C GLN A 247 -20.37 -12.10 -7.74
N ARG A 248 -20.06 -10.94 -7.16
CA ARG A 248 -20.43 -10.62 -5.77
C ARG A 248 -21.95 -10.55 -5.59
N LEU A 249 -22.66 -9.92 -6.53
CA LEU A 249 -24.12 -9.86 -6.51
C LEU A 249 -24.75 -11.26 -6.66
N GLN A 250 -24.19 -12.12 -7.49
CA GLN A 250 -24.61 -13.51 -7.63
C GLN A 250 -24.35 -14.33 -6.35
N ALA A 251 -23.24 -14.08 -5.67
CA ALA A 251 -22.91 -14.77 -4.43
C ALA A 251 -23.95 -14.52 -3.33
N VAL A 252 -24.53 -13.32 -3.27
CA VAL A 252 -25.64 -12.98 -2.37
C VAL A 252 -27.02 -13.31 -2.98
N LYS A 253 -27.07 -13.98 -4.13
CA LYS A 253 -28.28 -14.42 -4.84
C LYS A 253 -29.21 -13.28 -5.26
N ALA A 254 -28.68 -12.07 -5.45
CA ALA A 254 -29.47 -10.95 -5.95
C ALA A 254 -29.89 -11.15 -7.41
N LYS A 255 -31.15 -10.83 -7.71
CA LYS A 255 -31.64 -10.80 -9.09
C LYS A 255 -31.19 -9.51 -9.76
N ILE A 256 -30.32 -9.63 -10.76
CA ILE A 256 -29.62 -8.48 -11.37
C ILE A 256 -30.44 -7.94 -12.54
N TYR A 257 -30.65 -6.62 -12.56
CA TYR A 257 -31.25 -5.85 -13.62
C TYR A 257 -30.26 -4.79 -14.12
N ARG A 258 -30.15 -4.58 -15.43
CA ARG A 258 -29.18 -3.66 -16.02
C ARG A 258 -29.85 -2.80 -17.09
N THR A 259 -29.68 -1.48 -17.01
CA THR A 259 -30.29 -0.55 -17.99
C THR A 259 -29.74 -0.73 -19.40
N ASP A 260 -28.45 -1.02 -19.58
CA ASP A 260 -27.82 -1.27 -20.88
C ASP A 260 -28.43 -2.45 -21.65
N GLN A 261 -28.99 -3.41 -20.94
CA GLN A 261 -29.60 -4.62 -21.52
C GLN A 261 -31.12 -4.57 -21.56
N MET A 262 -31.74 -3.95 -20.57
CA MET A 262 -33.17 -4.05 -20.33
C MET A 262 -33.92 -2.74 -20.56
N GLY A 263 -33.20 -1.65 -20.90
CA GLY A 263 -33.78 -0.31 -20.93
C GLY A 263 -34.19 0.17 -19.54
N THR A 264 -35.13 1.07 -19.47
CA THR A 264 -35.69 1.56 -18.21
C THR A 264 -36.28 0.40 -17.39
N ILE A 265 -35.92 0.32 -16.12
CA ILE A 265 -36.34 -0.74 -15.19
C ILE A 265 -37.30 -0.12 -14.17
N GLN A 266 -38.47 -0.69 -14.03
CA GLN A 266 -39.43 -0.29 -13.02
C GLN A 266 -39.63 -1.42 -12.02
N MET A 267 -39.52 -1.10 -10.73
CA MET A 267 -39.80 -2.01 -9.62
C MET A 267 -40.94 -1.47 -8.78
N GLN A 268 -42.05 -2.18 -8.77
CA GLN A 268 -43.25 -1.80 -8.05
C GLN A 268 -43.36 -2.63 -6.76
N VAL A 269 -43.40 -1.91 -5.64
CA VAL A 269 -43.63 -2.47 -4.29
C VAL A 269 -45.11 -2.30 -4.00
N GLN A 270 -45.83 -3.40 -3.89
CA GLN A 270 -47.26 -3.39 -3.62
C GLN A 270 -47.65 -4.65 -2.84
N ASN A 271 -48.52 -4.55 -1.85
CA ASN A 271 -49.00 -5.66 -1.02
C ASN A 271 -47.85 -6.53 -0.45
N GLY A 272 -46.73 -5.92 -0.11
CA GLY A 272 -45.55 -6.61 0.42
C GLY A 272 -44.76 -7.42 -0.61
N GLY A 273 -45.17 -7.45 -1.89
CA GLY A 273 -44.46 -8.03 -3.03
C GLY A 273 -43.62 -6.98 -3.77
N ILE A 274 -42.68 -7.44 -4.61
CA ILE A 274 -41.93 -6.61 -5.54
C ILE A 274 -42.07 -7.22 -6.92
N GLN A 275 -42.62 -6.43 -7.87
CA GLN A 275 -42.72 -6.78 -9.26
C GLN A 275 -41.79 -5.90 -10.09
N ALA A 276 -40.92 -6.51 -10.88
CA ALA A 276 -40.03 -5.80 -11.79
C ALA A 276 -40.47 -5.92 -13.23
N THR A 277 -40.57 -4.82 -13.94
CA THR A 277 -40.82 -4.71 -15.38
C THR A 277 -39.69 -3.94 -16.06
N THR A 278 -39.45 -4.21 -17.33
CA THR A 278 -38.36 -3.62 -18.09
C THR A 278 -38.85 -3.17 -19.45
N GLN A 279 -38.32 -2.03 -19.93
CA GLN A 279 -38.75 -1.44 -21.21
C GLN A 279 -38.53 -2.35 -22.42
N LYS A 280 -37.40 -3.05 -22.47
CA LYS A 280 -37.02 -3.94 -23.57
C LYS A 280 -37.63 -5.37 -23.41
N GLY A 281 -38.54 -5.53 -22.46
CA GLY A 281 -39.09 -6.83 -22.11
C GLY A 281 -38.11 -7.71 -21.32
N SER A 282 -38.59 -8.67 -20.55
CA SER A 282 -37.72 -9.67 -19.92
C SER A 282 -37.09 -10.50 -21.04
N THR A 283 -35.83 -10.25 -21.38
CA THR A 283 -35.10 -11.23 -22.20
C THR A 283 -35.14 -12.55 -21.45
N ALA A 284 -35.59 -13.60 -22.12
CA ALA A 284 -35.63 -14.95 -21.58
C ALA A 284 -34.30 -15.21 -20.84
N VAL A 285 -34.37 -15.81 -19.64
CA VAL A 285 -33.21 -16.14 -18.84
C VAL A 285 -32.12 -16.74 -19.74
N CYS A 286 -31.06 -16.00 -19.96
CA CYS A 286 -30.00 -16.42 -20.87
C CYS A 286 -29.45 -17.77 -20.39
N LYS A 287 -29.61 -18.82 -21.19
CA LYS A 287 -29.13 -20.17 -20.87
C LYS A 287 -27.60 -20.29 -20.89
N HIS A 288 -26.89 -19.18 -21.18
CA HIS A 288 -25.42 -19.10 -21.25
C HIS A 288 -24.78 -20.18 -22.17
N THR A 289 -25.48 -20.59 -23.22
CA THR A 289 -25.05 -21.66 -24.14
C THR A 289 -23.86 -21.23 -25.01
N THR A 290 -23.75 -19.95 -25.34
CA THR A 290 -22.65 -19.39 -26.14
C THR A 290 -21.64 -18.71 -25.22
N THR A 291 -20.55 -19.40 -24.86
CA THR A 291 -19.53 -18.83 -24.00
C THR A 291 -18.18 -18.72 -24.70
N LYS A 292 -17.50 -17.59 -24.52
CA LYS A 292 -16.10 -17.37 -24.92
C LYS A 292 -15.19 -17.49 -23.70
N LYS A 293 -14.11 -18.26 -23.81
CA LYS A 293 -13.10 -18.33 -22.75
C LYS A 293 -12.24 -17.05 -22.75
N VAL A 294 -12.15 -16.38 -21.61
CA VAL A 294 -11.31 -15.20 -21.41
C VAL A 294 -10.36 -15.49 -20.24
N THR A 295 -9.06 -15.33 -20.46
CA THR A 295 -8.06 -15.47 -19.40
C THR A 295 -7.53 -14.10 -19.01
N LYS A 296 -7.75 -13.71 -17.75
CA LYS A 296 -7.19 -12.49 -17.15
C LYS A 296 -6.06 -12.88 -16.21
N THR A 297 -4.90 -12.26 -16.39
CA THR A 297 -3.74 -12.49 -15.51
C THR A 297 -3.49 -11.25 -14.65
N THR A 298 -3.57 -11.43 -13.34
CA THR A 298 -3.04 -10.47 -12.38
C THR A 298 -1.58 -10.86 -12.08
N PRO A 299 -0.59 -10.06 -12.49
CA PRO A 299 0.81 -10.46 -12.37
C PRO A 299 1.24 -10.57 -10.92
N ALA A 300 2.03 -11.61 -10.59
CA ALA A 300 2.71 -11.70 -9.32
C ALA A 300 3.88 -10.69 -9.25
N SER A 301 4.25 -10.28 -8.05
CA SER A 301 5.30 -9.29 -7.80
C SER A 301 6.28 -9.76 -6.72
N PHE A 302 7.23 -8.90 -6.32
CA PHE A 302 8.07 -9.13 -5.15
C PHE A 302 7.32 -9.01 -3.82
N ASN A 303 6.13 -8.43 -3.83
CA ASN A 303 5.35 -8.14 -2.62
C ASN A 303 4.10 -9.01 -2.48
N GLY A 304 3.59 -9.58 -3.57
CA GLY A 304 2.37 -10.38 -3.56
C GLY A 304 2.29 -11.42 -4.66
N ASP A 305 1.44 -12.41 -4.41
CA ASP A 305 1.07 -13.42 -5.39
C ASP A 305 0.23 -12.78 -6.51
N GLY A 306 0.22 -13.40 -7.68
CA GLY A 306 -0.67 -13.10 -8.78
C GLY A 306 -1.68 -14.24 -8.99
N CYS A 307 -2.54 -14.06 -9.97
CA CYS A 307 -3.53 -15.06 -10.36
C CYS A 307 -3.71 -15.07 -11.89
N ALA A 308 -3.77 -16.24 -12.48
CA ALA A 308 -4.28 -16.44 -13.84
C ALA A 308 -5.68 -17.04 -13.73
N GLN A 309 -6.69 -16.24 -14.03
CA GLN A 309 -8.09 -16.62 -13.93
C GLN A 309 -8.67 -16.81 -15.34
N THR A 310 -9.20 -17.97 -15.64
CA THR A 310 -9.95 -18.22 -16.87
C THR A 310 -11.43 -18.24 -16.55
N SER A 311 -12.19 -17.52 -17.34
CA SER A 311 -13.63 -17.41 -17.21
C SER A 311 -14.32 -17.75 -18.53
N ALA A 312 -15.47 -18.38 -18.43
CA ALA A 312 -16.41 -18.47 -19.53
C ALA A 312 -17.31 -17.23 -19.51
N VAL A 313 -17.29 -16.45 -20.58
CA VAL A 313 -18.10 -15.22 -20.71
C VAL A 313 -19.19 -15.51 -21.74
N CYS A 314 -20.44 -15.32 -21.36
CA CYS A 314 -21.58 -15.46 -22.30
C CYS A 314 -21.54 -14.28 -23.30
N ALA A 315 -21.55 -14.60 -24.59
CA ALA A 315 -21.52 -13.58 -25.64
C ALA A 315 -22.81 -12.75 -25.69
N ALA A 316 -23.94 -13.36 -25.29
CA ALA A 316 -25.26 -12.72 -25.38
C ALA A 316 -25.55 -11.76 -24.20
N CYS A 317 -25.09 -12.08 -22.95
CA CYS A 317 -25.48 -11.33 -21.77
C CYS A 317 -24.29 -10.87 -20.91
N GLY A 318 -23.04 -11.19 -21.31
CA GLY A 318 -21.85 -10.86 -20.53
C GLY A 318 -21.65 -11.65 -19.24
N TYR A 319 -22.57 -12.61 -18.93
CA TYR A 319 -22.42 -13.47 -17.76
C TYR A 319 -21.05 -14.13 -17.75
N THR A 320 -20.36 -14.07 -16.61
CA THR A 320 -19.01 -14.58 -16.47
C THR A 320 -18.95 -15.65 -15.38
N LYS A 321 -18.60 -16.87 -15.76
CA LYS A 321 -18.35 -17.98 -14.82
C LYS A 321 -16.86 -18.26 -14.76
N VAL A 322 -16.25 -18.16 -13.58
CA VAL A 322 -14.86 -18.59 -13.39
C VAL A 322 -14.78 -20.11 -13.57
N THR A 323 -14.00 -20.55 -14.55
CA THR A 323 -13.79 -21.96 -14.85
C THR A 323 -12.52 -22.52 -14.25
N SER A 324 -11.50 -21.66 -14.08
CA SER A 324 -10.28 -22.01 -13.35
C SER A 324 -9.58 -20.75 -12.83
N ALA A 325 -8.90 -20.90 -11.69
CA ALA A 325 -8.02 -19.88 -11.14
C ALA A 325 -6.71 -20.55 -10.71
N ALA A 326 -5.61 -20.12 -11.29
CA ALA A 326 -4.29 -20.62 -10.96
C ALA A 326 -3.46 -19.53 -10.26
N LYS A 327 -2.99 -19.82 -9.07
CA LYS A 327 -2.10 -18.94 -8.32
C LYS A 327 -0.75 -18.79 -9.03
N ILE A 328 -0.27 -17.57 -9.18
CA ILE A 328 1.10 -17.26 -9.61
C ILE A 328 1.86 -16.83 -8.36
N ALA A 329 2.79 -17.67 -7.92
CA ALA A 329 3.53 -17.43 -6.69
C ALA A 329 4.36 -16.13 -6.75
N LYS A 330 4.37 -15.35 -5.69
CA LYS A 330 5.16 -14.12 -5.55
C LYS A 330 6.65 -14.38 -5.79
N VAL A 331 7.37 -13.36 -6.23
CA VAL A 331 8.79 -13.47 -6.55
C VAL A 331 9.65 -13.19 -5.32
N SER A 332 10.57 -14.08 -5.01
CA SER A 332 11.55 -13.91 -3.94
C SER A 332 12.60 -12.86 -4.33
N ALA A 333 13.28 -12.28 -3.34
CA ALA A 333 14.35 -11.32 -3.59
C ALA A 333 15.44 -11.92 -4.48
N PRO A 334 15.86 -11.22 -5.56
CA PRO A 334 16.94 -11.68 -6.44
C PRO A 334 18.24 -11.90 -5.67
N LYS A 335 18.97 -12.96 -6.00
CA LYS A 335 20.26 -13.28 -5.39
C LYS A 335 21.38 -13.16 -6.42
N LEU A 336 22.47 -12.51 -6.02
CA LEU A 336 23.72 -12.48 -6.81
C LEU A 336 24.59 -13.67 -6.40
N ALA A 337 25.21 -14.34 -7.36
CA ALA A 337 26.15 -15.42 -7.08
C ALA A 337 27.35 -14.95 -6.25
N LYS A 338 27.74 -13.68 -6.41
CA LYS A 338 28.82 -13.07 -5.64
C LYS A 338 28.51 -11.58 -5.39
N THR A 339 28.63 -11.16 -4.15
CA THR A 339 28.31 -9.79 -3.71
C THR A 339 29.55 -8.93 -3.44
N VAL A 340 30.75 -9.54 -3.39
CA VAL A 340 32.01 -8.83 -3.14
C VAL A 340 33.08 -9.32 -4.09
N TYR A 341 33.67 -8.39 -4.82
CA TYR A 341 34.80 -8.60 -5.73
C TYR A 341 36.01 -7.80 -5.27
N THR A 342 37.21 -8.30 -5.56
CA THR A 342 38.45 -7.52 -5.45
C THR A 342 38.80 -6.95 -6.82
N TYR A 343 39.16 -5.69 -6.88
CA TYR A 343 39.58 -5.02 -8.10
C TYR A 343 40.69 -5.83 -8.82
N ASN A 344 40.43 -6.18 -10.06
CA ASN A 344 41.33 -6.95 -10.94
C ASN A 344 41.48 -6.33 -12.33
N GLY A 345 40.98 -5.12 -12.54
CA GLY A 345 41.01 -4.44 -13.83
C GLY A 345 39.97 -4.91 -14.85
N LYS A 346 39.13 -5.91 -14.52
CA LYS A 346 38.07 -6.46 -15.40
C LYS A 346 36.70 -5.99 -14.96
N VAL A 347 35.76 -5.94 -15.90
CA VAL A 347 34.35 -5.64 -15.64
C VAL A 347 33.71 -6.78 -14.84
N GLN A 348 33.06 -6.47 -13.71
CA GLN A 348 32.37 -7.47 -12.87
C GLN A 348 30.92 -7.62 -13.33
N LYS A 349 30.46 -8.86 -13.54
CA LYS A 349 29.09 -9.20 -13.97
C LYS A 349 28.61 -10.43 -13.20
N PRO A 350 28.20 -10.26 -11.90
CA PRO A 350 27.69 -11.40 -11.14
C PRO A 350 26.44 -11.97 -11.81
N SER A 351 26.30 -13.29 -11.87
CA SER A 351 25.06 -13.92 -12.30
C SER A 351 23.96 -13.67 -11.28
N VAL A 352 22.73 -13.50 -11.79
CA VAL A 352 21.52 -13.25 -11.00
C VAL A 352 20.66 -14.49 -11.03
N THR A 353 20.18 -14.92 -9.88
CA THR A 353 19.17 -15.97 -9.73
C THR A 353 17.90 -15.35 -9.15
N VAL A 354 16.78 -15.57 -9.82
CA VAL A 354 15.45 -15.19 -9.36
C VAL A 354 14.63 -16.45 -9.20
N LYS A 355 13.93 -16.58 -8.08
CA LYS A 355 13.02 -17.69 -7.78
C LYS A 355 11.67 -17.12 -7.33
N ASP A 356 10.61 -17.86 -7.49
CA ASP A 356 9.36 -17.57 -6.81
C ASP A 356 9.39 -18.09 -5.35
N SER A 357 8.30 -17.85 -4.62
CA SER A 357 8.19 -18.26 -3.21
C SER A 357 8.10 -19.79 -3.01
N THR A 358 7.84 -20.55 -4.08
CA THR A 358 7.86 -22.02 -4.05
C THR A 358 9.26 -22.59 -4.28
N GLY A 359 10.23 -21.74 -4.63
CA GLY A 359 11.60 -22.15 -4.96
C GLY A 359 11.86 -22.39 -6.44
N LYS A 360 10.85 -22.31 -7.30
CA LYS A 360 10.96 -22.47 -8.74
C LYS A 360 11.81 -21.33 -9.35
N ARG A 361 12.77 -21.66 -10.18
CA ARG A 361 13.58 -20.67 -10.91
C ARG A 361 12.80 -19.99 -12.02
N LEU A 362 12.89 -18.68 -12.07
CA LEU A 362 12.40 -17.85 -13.16
C LEU A 362 13.43 -17.83 -14.31
N LYS A 363 12.94 -17.73 -15.54
CA LYS A 363 13.77 -17.73 -16.76
C LYS A 363 14.19 -16.30 -17.11
N ALA A 364 15.51 -16.05 -17.18
CA ALA A 364 16.03 -14.77 -17.68
C ALA A 364 15.63 -14.58 -19.16
N GLY A 365 15.29 -13.35 -19.53
CA GLY A 365 14.76 -13.03 -20.87
C GLY A 365 13.25 -13.20 -20.98
N ALA A 366 12.68 -14.28 -20.46
CA ALA A 366 11.23 -14.53 -20.45
C ALA A 366 10.52 -13.90 -19.26
N ASP A 367 10.91 -14.25 -18.02
CA ASP A 367 10.24 -13.83 -16.79
C ASP A 367 10.84 -12.56 -16.19
N TYR A 368 12.10 -12.25 -16.50
CA TYR A 368 12.78 -11.04 -16.03
C TYR A 368 13.94 -10.63 -16.93
N THR A 369 14.34 -9.37 -16.83
CA THR A 369 15.56 -8.81 -17.41
C THR A 369 16.49 -8.32 -16.32
N VAL A 370 17.79 -8.27 -16.63
CA VAL A 370 18.83 -7.79 -15.72
C VAL A 370 19.57 -6.64 -16.37
N ASN A 371 19.56 -5.49 -15.71
CA ASN A 371 20.28 -4.31 -16.15
C ASN A 371 21.48 -4.05 -15.22
N TYR A 372 22.68 -4.01 -15.80
CA TYR A 372 23.92 -3.74 -15.09
C TYR A 372 24.34 -2.29 -15.31
N PRO A 373 24.72 -1.56 -14.26
CA PRO A 373 25.19 -0.17 -14.41
C PRO A 373 26.53 -0.13 -15.18
N LYS A 374 26.86 1.02 -15.78
CA LYS A 374 28.18 1.30 -16.33
C LYS A 374 29.24 1.40 -15.21
N GLY A 375 30.52 1.40 -15.57
CA GLY A 375 31.63 1.69 -14.62
C GLY A 375 32.02 0.59 -13.65
N ARG A 376 31.38 -0.59 -13.65
CA ARG A 376 31.60 -1.70 -12.69
C ARG A 376 32.98 -2.41 -12.80
N LYS A 377 33.91 -1.82 -13.55
CA LYS A 377 35.34 -2.14 -13.56
C LYS A 377 36.07 -1.52 -12.35
N ALA A 378 35.64 -0.32 -11.89
CA ALA A 378 36.29 0.43 -10.83
C ALA A 378 35.86 -0.05 -9.43
N VAL A 379 36.58 0.42 -8.40
CA VAL A 379 36.15 0.24 -7.00
C VAL A 379 34.89 1.04 -6.72
N GLY A 380 33.88 0.41 -6.13
CA GLY A 380 32.59 1.03 -5.85
C GLY A 380 31.51 0.02 -5.48
N ARG A 381 30.30 0.53 -5.22
CA ARG A 381 29.08 -0.26 -5.03
C ARG A 381 28.19 -0.10 -6.26
N TYR A 382 27.70 -1.20 -6.79
CA TYR A 382 26.95 -1.25 -8.04
C TYR A 382 25.60 -1.91 -7.84
N GLY A 383 24.52 -1.22 -8.23
CA GLY A 383 23.16 -1.75 -8.20
C GLY A 383 22.85 -2.50 -9.50
N VAL A 384 22.48 -3.74 -9.40
CA VAL A 384 21.98 -4.57 -10.51
C VAL A 384 20.47 -4.55 -10.44
N GLN A 385 19.81 -3.96 -11.42
CA GLN A 385 18.36 -3.89 -11.49
C GLN A 385 17.82 -5.15 -12.15
N VAL A 386 16.89 -5.80 -11.49
CA VAL A 386 16.07 -6.90 -12.00
C VAL A 386 14.68 -6.37 -12.25
N LYS A 387 14.22 -6.40 -13.50
CA LYS A 387 12.87 -5.99 -13.90
C LYS A 387 12.10 -7.24 -14.33
N LEU A 388 11.01 -7.50 -13.65
CA LEU A 388 10.09 -8.60 -13.96
C LEU A 388 9.29 -8.30 -15.23
N LYS A 389 8.82 -9.35 -15.93
CA LYS A 389 8.02 -9.25 -17.16
C LYS A 389 7.08 -10.46 -17.32
N GLY A 390 6.19 -10.39 -18.32
CA GLY A 390 5.19 -11.44 -18.56
C GLY A 390 4.17 -11.51 -17.43
N LYS A 391 3.99 -12.69 -16.85
CA LYS A 391 3.10 -12.93 -15.70
C LYS A 391 3.63 -12.42 -14.36
N TYR A 392 4.75 -11.68 -14.37
CA TYR A 392 5.36 -11.05 -13.21
C TYR A 392 5.53 -9.56 -13.45
N LYS A 393 5.36 -8.72 -12.41
CA LYS A 393 5.46 -7.26 -12.48
C LYS A 393 6.31 -6.70 -11.35
N GLY A 394 7.03 -5.62 -11.64
CA GLY A 394 7.84 -4.88 -10.67
C GLY A 394 9.34 -4.95 -10.95
N SER A 395 10.11 -4.23 -10.17
CA SER A 395 11.56 -4.21 -10.25
C SER A 395 12.20 -4.19 -8.87
N ARG A 396 13.43 -4.75 -8.78
CA ARG A 396 14.21 -4.71 -7.54
C ARG A 396 15.69 -4.57 -7.86
N THR A 397 16.40 -3.78 -7.05
CA THR A 397 17.84 -3.59 -7.20
C THR A 397 18.57 -4.37 -6.11
N VAL A 398 19.55 -5.19 -6.53
CA VAL A 398 20.48 -5.89 -5.64
C VAL A 398 21.90 -5.38 -5.87
N TYR A 399 22.75 -5.44 -4.86
CA TYR A 399 24.02 -4.75 -4.90
C TYR A 399 25.21 -5.68 -4.75
N PHE A 400 26.28 -5.36 -5.47
CA PHE A 400 27.60 -5.92 -5.22
C PHE A 400 28.64 -4.80 -5.06
N THR A 401 29.78 -5.13 -4.45
CA THR A 401 30.86 -4.19 -4.17
C THR A 401 32.14 -4.67 -4.80
N VAL A 402 32.84 -3.80 -5.48
CA VAL A 402 34.23 -4.00 -5.89
C VAL A 402 35.12 -3.29 -4.87
N LYS A 403 35.92 -4.07 -4.12
CA LYS A 403 36.90 -3.56 -3.13
C LYS A 403 38.24 -3.31 -3.79
N PRO A 404 39.06 -2.37 -3.28
CA PRO A 404 40.44 -2.20 -3.77
C PRO A 404 41.26 -3.45 -3.52
N LYS A 405 42.30 -3.65 -4.33
CA LYS A 405 43.29 -4.72 -4.13
C LYS A 405 44.06 -4.47 -2.83
N GLY A 406 44.20 -5.49 -2.00
CA GLY A 406 44.92 -5.41 -0.74
C GLY A 406 46.42 -5.23 -0.90
N THR A 407 47.11 -4.99 0.18
CA THR A 407 48.55 -4.93 0.24
C THR A 407 49.10 -5.85 1.34
N SER A 408 50.41 -6.02 1.39
CA SER A 408 51.11 -6.83 2.41
C SER A 408 52.19 -6.02 3.11
N ILE A 409 52.39 -6.30 4.39
CA ILE A 409 53.50 -5.71 5.16
C ILE A 409 54.82 -6.31 4.69
N SER A 410 55.74 -5.49 4.21
CA SER A 410 57.10 -5.86 3.88
C SER A 410 57.96 -5.96 5.16
N LYS A 411 57.97 -4.93 5.97
CA LYS A 411 58.83 -4.83 7.18
C LYS A 411 58.10 -4.15 8.32
N VAL A 412 58.30 -4.64 9.53
CA VAL A 412 57.94 -3.94 10.78
C VAL A 412 59.17 -3.85 11.63
N THR A 413 59.51 -2.63 12.02
CA THR A 413 60.62 -2.36 12.95
C THR A 413 60.12 -1.68 14.19
N GLY A 414 60.44 -2.21 15.36
CA GLY A 414 60.22 -1.57 16.65
C GLY A 414 61.31 -0.57 16.95
N GLY A 415 60.99 0.48 17.72
CA GLY A 415 61.94 1.46 18.28
C GLY A 415 61.46 1.95 19.64
N LYS A 416 62.16 2.86 20.28
CA LYS A 416 61.74 3.44 21.57
C LYS A 416 60.37 4.14 21.40
N LYS A 417 59.33 3.58 22.04
CA LYS A 417 57.92 4.06 21.98
C LYS A 417 57.38 4.30 20.55
N LYS A 418 57.93 3.61 19.52
CA LYS A 418 57.48 3.74 18.13
C LYS A 418 57.54 2.41 17.36
N ILE A 419 56.72 2.29 16.32
CA ILE A 419 56.77 1.20 15.32
C ILE A 419 56.84 1.86 13.96
N THR A 420 57.72 1.38 13.10
CA THR A 420 57.76 1.76 11.69
C THR A 420 57.24 0.58 10.88
N VAL A 421 56.23 0.81 10.08
CA VAL A 421 55.61 -0.18 9.19
C VAL A 421 55.93 0.21 7.75
N THR A 422 56.38 -0.77 6.97
CA THR A 422 56.60 -0.64 5.54
C THR A 422 55.74 -1.71 4.83
N TRP A 423 55.13 -1.36 3.70
CA TRP A 423 54.21 -2.24 2.96
C TRP A 423 54.42 -2.11 1.44
N LYS A 424 53.90 -3.08 0.67
CA LYS A 424 53.96 -3.04 -0.80
C LYS A 424 53.01 -1.94 -1.34
N LYS A 425 53.52 -1.14 -2.30
CA LYS A 425 52.76 -0.07 -2.96
C LYS A 425 51.57 -0.63 -3.73
N GLN A 426 50.44 0.04 -3.65
CA GLN A 426 49.24 -0.17 -4.47
C GLN A 426 48.76 1.17 -5.00
N THR A 427 48.74 1.34 -6.32
CA THR A 427 48.34 2.60 -6.95
C THR A 427 46.97 2.49 -7.62
N ALA A 428 46.72 1.34 -8.31
CA ALA A 428 45.47 1.14 -9.04
C ALA A 428 44.25 1.11 -8.11
N GLN A 429 43.32 2.02 -8.33
CA GLN A 429 42.09 2.13 -7.57
C GLN A 429 42.31 2.21 -6.03
N THR A 430 43.41 2.91 -5.64
CA THR A 430 43.81 3.10 -4.24
C THR A 430 44.01 4.56 -3.96
N THR A 431 43.37 5.12 -2.92
CA THR A 431 43.57 6.48 -2.43
C THR A 431 44.67 6.53 -1.36
N GLY A 432 44.71 5.50 -0.52
CA GLY A 432 45.64 5.44 0.58
C GLY A 432 45.55 4.13 1.37
N TYR A 433 46.07 4.14 2.60
CA TYR A 433 46.18 2.96 3.43
C TYR A 433 45.65 3.21 4.83
N GLN A 434 45.25 2.13 5.49
CA GLN A 434 45.05 2.12 6.94
C GLN A 434 45.99 1.11 7.58
N ILE A 435 46.65 1.52 8.65
CA ILE A 435 47.48 0.67 9.48
C ILE A 435 46.75 0.49 10.80
N GLN A 436 46.61 -0.73 11.22
CA GLN A 436 46.01 -1.06 12.50
C GLN A 436 47.03 -1.78 13.37
N TYR A 437 47.13 -1.40 14.64
CA TYR A 437 48.05 -2.02 15.58
C TYR A 437 47.40 -2.22 16.95
N SER A 438 47.74 -3.33 17.60
CA SER A 438 47.26 -3.71 18.92
C SER A 438 48.30 -4.54 19.66
N THR A 439 48.24 -4.57 20.99
CA THR A 439 49.00 -5.52 21.81
C THR A 439 48.40 -6.92 21.79
N SER A 440 47.13 -7.05 21.32
CA SER A 440 46.42 -8.31 21.17
C SER A 440 46.46 -8.82 19.73
N SER A 441 46.64 -10.13 19.54
CA SER A 441 46.69 -10.79 18.24
C SER A 441 45.36 -10.75 17.47
N ASN A 442 44.24 -10.71 18.20
CA ASN A 442 42.90 -10.57 17.63
C ASN A 442 42.48 -9.11 17.36
N PHE A 443 43.42 -8.17 17.58
CA PHE A 443 43.20 -6.74 17.39
C PHE A 443 42.11 -6.12 18.28
N LYS A 444 41.83 -6.70 19.44
CA LYS A 444 41.01 -6.06 20.47
C LYS A 444 41.65 -4.73 20.88
N ASN A 445 40.85 -3.66 21.00
CA ASN A 445 41.29 -2.31 21.31
C ASN A 445 42.39 -1.76 20.38
N ALA A 446 42.32 -2.12 19.08
CA ALA A 446 43.31 -1.70 18.12
C ALA A 446 43.21 -0.21 17.76
N LYS A 447 44.37 0.45 17.66
CA LYS A 447 44.44 1.80 17.12
C LYS A 447 44.64 1.76 15.63
N THR A 448 44.00 2.68 14.89
CA THR A 448 44.06 2.79 13.43
C THR A 448 44.65 4.12 13.00
N VAL A 449 45.63 4.08 12.12
CA VAL A 449 46.23 5.24 11.47
C VAL A 449 45.90 5.23 9.98
N THR A 450 45.38 6.35 9.48
CA THR A 450 45.08 6.51 8.05
C THR A 450 46.25 7.26 7.37
N VAL A 451 46.64 6.73 6.19
CA VAL A 451 47.65 7.33 5.30
C VAL A 451 46.92 7.74 4.03
N SER A 452 46.81 9.05 3.77
CA SER A 452 45.96 9.58 2.68
C SER A 452 46.57 9.51 1.28
N LYS A 453 47.88 9.34 1.18
CA LYS A 453 48.57 9.22 -0.14
C LYS A 453 48.94 7.79 -0.44
N ASN A 454 48.57 7.27 -1.63
CA ASN A 454 48.91 5.92 -2.08
C ASN A 454 50.39 5.76 -2.46
N SER A 455 51.14 6.86 -2.65
CA SER A 455 52.58 6.85 -2.85
C SER A 455 53.35 6.54 -1.56
N THR A 456 52.77 6.78 -0.38
CA THR A 456 53.39 6.51 0.91
C THR A 456 53.36 5.02 1.21
N THR A 457 54.51 4.41 1.42
CA THR A 457 54.67 2.98 1.72
C THR A 457 55.35 2.69 3.04
N LYS A 458 55.62 3.74 3.83
CA LYS A 458 56.25 3.67 5.14
C LYS A 458 55.64 4.66 6.08
N LYS A 459 55.34 4.26 7.30
CA LYS A 459 54.77 5.15 8.34
C LYS A 459 55.30 4.72 9.71
N ALA A 460 55.75 5.70 10.48
CA ALA A 460 56.05 5.53 11.89
C ALA A 460 54.80 5.90 12.71
N THR A 461 54.50 5.12 13.74
CA THR A 461 53.52 5.43 14.78
C THR A 461 54.25 5.57 16.10
N THR A 462 53.95 6.64 16.86
CA THR A 462 54.60 6.98 18.13
C THR A 462 53.62 6.84 19.30
N GLY A 463 54.05 7.14 20.52
CA GLY A 463 53.18 7.05 21.71
C GLY A 463 52.87 5.63 22.18
N LEU A 464 53.69 4.66 21.81
CA LEU A 464 53.49 3.27 22.16
C LEU A 464 54.06 2.94 23.54
N LYS A 465 53.47 1.93 24.23
CA LYS A 465 54.01 1.42 25.51
C LYS A 465 55.36 0.76 25.27
N ASN A 466 56.36 1.17 26.04
CA ASN A 466 57.70 0.59 25.94
C ASN A 466 57.71 -0.92 26.34
N GLY A 467 58.51 -1.74 25.69
CA GLY A 467 58.66 -3.16 26.00
C GLY A 467 57.47 -4.04 25.58
N LYS A 468 56.36 -3.51 25.06
CA LYS A 468 55.20 -4.32 24.62
C LYS A 468 55.36 -4.77 23.16
N LYS A 469 54.97 -6.01 22.93
CA LYS A 469 54.81 -6.56 21.55
C LYS A 469 53.56 -5.96 20.93
N TYR A 470 53.62 -5.61 19.65
CA TYR A 470 52.49 -5.12 18.87
C TYR A 470 52.27 -5.98 17.64
N TYR A 471 50.99 -6.32 17.38
CA TYR A 471 50.53 -6.89 16.16
C TYR A 471 50.10 -5.77 15.23
N VAL A 472 50.47 -5.88 13.94
CA VAL A 472 50.24 -4.84 12.95
C VAL A 472 49.66 -5.45 11.71
N ARG A 473 48.64 -4.83 11.13
CA ARG A 473 48.09 -5.17 9.84
C ARG A 473 47.83 -3.91 9.02
N VAL A 474 47.81 -4.03 7.70
CA VAL A 474 47.58 -2.92 6.77
C VAL A 474 46.50 -3.30 5.78
N ARG A 475 45.74 -2.30 5.35
CA ARG A 475 44.80 -2.43 4.21
C ARG A 475 44.84 -1.19 3.35
N THR A 476 44.43 -1.33 2.11
CA THR A 476 44.20 -0.22 1.18
C THR A 476 42.78 0.32 1.35
N TYR A 477 42.58 1.57 0.95
CA TYR A 477 41.24 2.10 0.73
C TYR A 477 41.19 2.95 -0.54
N LYS A 478 39.99 3.03 -1.12
CA LYS A 478 39.62 3.95 -2.21
C LYS A 478 38.50 4.84 -1.75
N THR A 479 38.67 6.15 -1.89
CA THR A 479 37.56 7.11 -1.73
C THR A 479 36.92 7.29 -3.11
N VAL A 480 35.61 7.07 -3.16
CA VAL A 480 34.78 7.28 -4.35
C VAL A 480 33.82 8.42 -4.05
N LYS A 481 33.82 9.43 -4.88
CA LYS A 481 32.89 10.57 -4.81
C LYS A 481 31.71 10.30 -5.75
N ALA A 482 30.50 10.55 -5.26
CA ALA A 482 29.25 10.51 -6.04
C ALA A 482 28.43 11.74 -5.63
N GLY A 483 28.43 12.77 -6.46
CA GLY A 483 27.94 14.09 -6.10
C GLY A 483 28.67 14.63 -4.85
N HIS A 484 27.93 15.12 -3.88
CA HIS A 484 28.48 15.64 -2.61
C HIS A 484 28.87 14.54 -1.60
N LYS A 485 28.57 13.27 -1.88
CA LYS A 485 28.83 12.16 -0.96
C LYS A 485 30.14 11.46 -1.28
N SER A 486 31.02 11.33 -0.26
CA SER A 486 32.26 10.54 -0.33
C SER A 486 32.12 9.24 0.45
N THR A 487 32.45 8.11 -0.18
CA THR A 487 32.41 6.78 0.45
C THR A 487 33.76 6.11 0.35
N LYS A 488 34.27 5.58 1.49
CA LYS A 488 35.51 4.81 1.51
C LYS A 488 35.24 3.32 1.40
N TYR A 489 35.86 2.67 0.45
CA TYR A 489 35.86 1.22 0.26
C TYR A 489 37.20 0.66 0.69
N TYR A 490 37.21 -0.42 1.47
CA TYR A 490 38.41 -1.00 2.05
C TYR A 490 38.68 -2.39 1.49
N SER A 491 39.98 -2.72 1.29
CA SER A 491 40.37 -4.10 1.09
C SER A 491 40.25 -4.90 2.38
N ASN A 492 40.40 -6.21 2.29
CA ASN A 492 40.64 -7.01 3.48
C ASN A 492 41.99 -6.60 4.11
N TRP A 493 42.13 -6.83 5.42
CA TRP A 493 43.40 -6.62 6.11
C TRP A 493 44.45 -7.60 5.60
N SER A 494 45.73 -7.18 5.58
CA SER A 494 46.86 -8.07 5.36
C SER A 494 46.99 -9.11 6.48
N LYS A 495 47.75 -10.19 6.22
CA LYS A 495 48.28 -11.01 7.32
C LYS A 495 49.01 -10.09 8.30
N SER A 496 48.83 -10.32 9.60
CA SER A 496 49.48 -9.52 10.63
C SER A 496 50.97 -9.89 10.73
N LYS A 497 51.79 -8.90 11.06
CA LYS A 497 53.16 -9.10 11.53
C LYS A 497 53.28 -8.57 12.95
N LYS A 498 54.01 -9.29 13.80
CA LYS A 498 54.35 -8.81 15.15
C LYS A 498 55.69 -8.09 15.17
N THR A 499 55.81 -7.06 15.98
CA THR A 499 57.12 -6.47 16.30
C THR A 499 57.87 -7.41 17.19
N GLY A 500 59.20 -7.44 17.11
CA GLY A 500 60.02 -7.81 18.27
C GLY A 500 59.69 -6.85 19.43
N SER A 501 59.95 -7.21 20.67
CA SER A 501 59.90 -6.24 21.74
C SER A 501 60.74 -5.02 21.34
N ALA A 502 60.21 -3.78 21.51
CA ALA A 502 61.02 -2.61 21.30
C ALA A 502 62.30 -2.79 22.13
N LYS A 503 63.44 -2.87 21.44
CA LYS A 503 64.69 -3.05 22.17
C LYS A 503 64.77 -1.93 23.21
N LYS A 504 64.92 -2.31 24.49
CA LYS A 504 65.37 -1.32 25.48
C LYS A 504 66.65 -0.72 24.92
N SER A 505 66.66 0.55 24.62
CA SER A 505 67.92 1.23 24.28
C SER A 505 68.86 1.02 25.45
N ALA A 506 70.02 0.54 25.14
CA ALA A 506 71.09 0.55 26.14
C ALA A 506 71.20 1.95 26.76
N PRO A 507 71.34 2.10 28.04
CA PRO A 507 71.59 3.37 28.65
C PRO A 507 72.85 3.97 27.98
N LYS A 508 72.77 5.19 27.45
CA LYS A 508 73.93 5.93 27.02
C LYS A 508 74.63 6.44 28.29
N GLY A 509 75.42 5.61 28.88
CA GLY A 509 76.27 5.97 30.04
C GLY A 509 77.54 5.16 30.01
N ASN A 510 78.65 5.76 30.40
CA ASN A 510 79.95 5.07 30.60
C ASN A 510 79.91 3.97 31.65
N THR A 511 78.83 3.79 32.37
CA THR A 511 78.66 2.79 33.42
C THR A 511 78.08 1.50 32.83
N VAL A 512 78.74 0.39 33.07
CA VAL A 512 78.32 -0.97 32.76
C VAL A 512 78.46 -1.87 33.97
N TYR A 513 77.93 -3.08 33.87
CA TYR A 513 77.97 -4.08 34.92
C TYR A 513 78.67 -5.33 34.35
N VAL A 514 79.54 -5.94 35.15
CA VAL A 514 80.19 -7.21 34.82
C VAL A 514 79.85 -8.22 35.94
N SER A 515 79.76 -9.48 35.62
CA SER A 515 79.67 -10.51 36.64
C SER A 515 81.09 -10.92 37.09
N PRO A 516 81.31 -11.30 38.34
CA PRO A 516 82.66 -11.66 38.83
C PRO A 516 83.34 -12.71 37.99
N THR A 517 82.59 -13.66 37.45
CA THR A 517 83.12 -14.79 36.65
C THR A 517 82.70 -14.75 35.18
N GLY A 518 81.96 -13.69 34.77
CA GLY A 518 81.38 -13.60 33.42
C GLY A 518 82.27 -12.85 32.46
N LYS A 519 82.42 -13.39 31.22
CA LYS A 519 83.20 -12.77 30.12
C LYS A 519 82.45 -11.67 29.36
N LYS A 520 81.32 -11.09 29.90
CA LYS A 520 80.52 -10.09 29.22
C LYS A 520 80.21 -8.88 30.09
N TYR A 521 80.22 -7.65 29.48
CA TYR A 521 79.70 -6.48 30.12
C TYR A 521 78.26 -6.20 29.74
N HIS A 522 77.52 -5.60 30.66
CA HIS A 522 76.10 -5.37 30.56
C HIS A 522 75.72 -3.93 30.88
N TYR A 523 74.83 -3.31 30.10
CA TYR A 523 74.27 -1.98 30.41
C TYR A 523 73.11 -2.03 31.39
N ILE A 524 72.61 -3.20 31.73
CA ILE A 524 71.53 -3.39 32.69
C ILE A 524 72.01 -4.27 33.83
N LYS A 525 71.94 -3.77 35.07
CA LYS A 525 72.38 -4.44 36.29
C LYS A 525 71.83 -5.85 36.43
N SER A 526 70.49 -6.02 36.24
CA SER A 526 69.82 -7.30 36.35
C SER A 526 70.20 -8.34 35.26
N CYS A 527 70.87 -7.88 34.19
CA CYS A 527 71.34 -8.79 33.13
C CYS A 527 72.76 -9.32 33.42
N ALA A 528 73.44 -8.80 34.41
CA ALA A 528 74.82 -9.16 34.78
C ALA A 528 74.87 -10.26 35.84
N GLY A 529 73.76 -10.87 36.25
CA GLY A 529 73.68 -11.96 37.25
C GLY A 529 73.39 -11.49 38.67
N LYS A 530 73.57 -12.38 39.66
CA LYS A 530 73.19 -12.13 41.05
C LYS A 530 74.11 -11.10 41.78
N HIS A 531 75.40 -11.04 41.41
CA HIS A 531 76.39 -10.16 42.05
C HIS A 531 77.08 -9.26 41.00
N PRO A 532 76.39 -8.28 40.42
CA PRO A 532 76.94 -7.47 39.36
C PRO A 532 77.88 -6.37 39.90
N ILE A 533 79.10 -6.32 39.38
CA ILE A 533 80.07 -5.29 39.68
C ILE A 533 79.86 -4.11 38.73
N LYS A 534 79.72 -2.91 39.31
CA LYS A 534 79.59 -1.68 38.52
C LYS A 534 80.98 -1.23 38.11
N THR A 535 81.18 -0.97 36.80
CA THR A 535 82.45 -0.50 36.26
C THR A 535 82.22 0.46 35.08
N THR A 536 83.28 1.09 34.59
CA THR A 536 83.20 1.93 33.38
C THR A 536 83.24 1.07 32.14
N LEU A 537 82.63 1.58 31.04
CA LEU A 537 82.66 0.87 29.73
C LEU A 537 84.10 0.76 29.25
N LYS A 538 84.98 1.73 29.53
CA LYS A 538 86.40 1.68 29.14
C LYS A 538 87.12 0.54 29.87
N GLU A 539 86.88 0.34 31.11
CA GLU A 539 87.49 -0.72 31.89
C GLU A 539 86.94 -2.07 31.55
N ALA A 540 85.58 -2.21 31.42
CA ALA A 540 84.95 -3.42 31.07
C ALA A 540 85.40 -3.97 29.67
N LYS A 541 85.71 -3.11 28.74
CA LYS A 541 86.17 -3.49 27.38
C LYS A 541 87.58 -4.11 27.37
N LYS A 542 88.32 -3.95 28.41
CA LYS A 542 89.66 -4.60 28.48
C LYS A 542 89.57 -6.10 28.53
N ASN A 543 88.55 -6.63 29.31
CA ASN A 543 88.48 -8.05 29.59
C ASN A 543 87.10 -8.67 29.31
N HIS A 544 86.13 -7.90 28.81
CA HIS A 544 84.73 -8.35 28.62
C HIS A 544 84.18 -7.97 27.25
N THR A 545 83.47 -8.87 26.61
CA THR A 545 82.74 -8.58 25.37
C THR A 545 81.33 -8.09 25.66
N PRO A 546 80.67 -7.38 24.71
CA PRO A 546 79.33 -6.87 24.93
C PRO A 546 78.30 -8.02 25.07
N CYS A 547 77.36 -7.92 26.02
CA CYS A 547 76.25 -8.83 26.13
C CYS A 547 75.27 -8.70 24.98
N LYS A 548 75.00 -9.76 24.24
CA LYS A 548 74.07 -9.78 23.10
C LYS A 548 72.63 -9.37 23.48
N LYS A 549 72.25 -9.43 24.76
CA LYS A 549 70.90 -9.10 25.28
C LYS A 549 70.71 -7.64 25.58
N CYS A 550 71.71 -6.93 26.11
CA CYS A 550 71.60 -5.57 26.60
C CYS A 550 72.69 -4.61 26.16
N ALA A 551 73.75 -5.07 25.49
CA ALA A 551 74.89 -4.29 25.09
C ALA A 551 75.10 -4.27 23.55
N MET A 552 74.25 -4.93 22.80
CA MET A 552 74.20 -4.85 21.33
C MET A 552 72.96 -4.15 20.82
#